data_ef3063fed6b7966f2e7989fb85e120b8
#
_entry.id   ef3063fed6b7966f2e7989fb85e120b8
#
_cell.length_a   1.000
_cell.length_b   1.000
_cell.length_c   1.000
_cell.angle_alpha   90.00
_cell.angle_beta   90.00
_cell.angle_gamma   90.00
#
_symmetry.space_group_name_H-M   'P 1'
#
loop_
_entity.id
_entity.type
_entity.pdbx_description
1 polymer ?
#
loop_
_entity_poly.entity_id
_entity_poly.type
_entity_poly.pdbx_seq_one_letter_code
_entity_poly.pdbx_strand_id
1 'polypeptide(L)'
;MQALTINILGPVTLPEFPREFHDTMTKFGVFRAFIAGSWIDFGSYMPVKSPINGEVIAQVNKLGTDHVNSAIERLHYSWPSLKAIPAHKRADMLIKVADFIEEYRQLFRDVLIIEGGKPINEAEGEVESTITRLRMIHQDLGRLLNVGIPGEYGAGTENKYAIVVREPVGVVAAIAPFNYPLFTSMVKIATALLAGNPVIFKPSSYTPITGILIAKAIEYAGLGNYFAMVTGPGATVGDAW
;
A
#
# COMPACT_ATOMS: atom_id res chain seq x y z
N MET A 1 5.20 -45.31 -14.42
CA MET A 1 6.22 -44.26 -14.25
C MET A 1 5.83 -43.43 -13.06
N GLN A 2 6.44 -43.68 -11.88
CA GLN A 2 6.28 -42.82 -10.71
C GLN A 2 7.12 -41.57 -10.95
N ALA A 3 6.48 -40.42 -10.93
CA ALA A 3 7.18 -39.12 -10.96
C ALA A 3 8.02 -39.02 -9.69
N LEU A 4 9.35 -39.03 -9.84
CA LEU A 4 10.26 -38.65 -8.76
C LEU A 4 10.01 -37.16 -8.43
N THR A 5 9.23 -36.90 -7.39
CA THR A 5 9.16 -35.58 -6.79
C THR A 5 10.44 -35.36 -6.00
N ILE A 6 11.46 -34.78 -6.62
CA ILE A 6 12.67 -34.37 -5.91
C ILE A 6 12.30 -33.09 -5.15
N ASN A 7 12.06 -33.23 -3.85
CA ASN A 7 11.88 -32.11 -2.95
C ASN A 7 13.27 -31.53 -2.61
N ILE A 8 13.82 -30.71 -3.52
CA ILE A 8 15.19 -30.15 -3.40
C ILE A 8 15.21 -28.91 -2.49
N LEU A 9 14.03 -28.36 -2.17
CA LEU A 9 13.92 -27.15 -1.36
C LEU A 9 13.48 -27.56 0.06
N GLY A 10 14.26 -27.16 1.06
CA GLY A 10 13.85 -27.22 2.45
C GLY A 10 12.54 -26.43 2.70
N PRO A 11 12.01 -26.44 3.93
CA PRO A 11 10.77 -25.74 4.25
C PRO A 11 10.91 -24.24 3.93
N VAL A 12 9.96 -23.72 3.16
CA VAL A 12 9.86 -22.27 2.88
C VAL A 12 9.16 -21.64 4.07
N THR A 13 9.90 -20.89 4.87
CA THR A 13 9.38 -20.25 6.09
C THR A 13 9.46 -18.74 5.98
N LEU A 14 8.55 -18.05 6.66
CA LEU A 14 8.63 -16.60 6.79
C LEU A 14 9.96 -16.19 7.44
N PRO A 15 10.53 -15.05 7.03
CA PRO A 15 11.65 -14.46 7.74
C PRO A 15 11.24 -14.06 9.16
N GLU A 16 12.20 -13.88 10.05
CA GLU A 16 11.95 -13.33 11.36
C GLU A 16 11.51 -11.86 11.23
N PHE A 17 10.42 -11.52 11.90
CA PHE A 17 9.90 -10.15 11.92
C PHE A 17 10.47 -9.41 13.14
N PRO A 18 11.08 -8.24 12.94
CA PRO A 18 11.54 -7.38 14.03
C PRO A 18 10.41 -7.02 15.00
N ARG A 19 10.78 -6.64 16.24
CA ARG A 19 9.82 -6.34 17.31
C ARG A 19 8.78 -5.28 16.91
N GLU A 20 9.18 -4.33 16.09
CA GLU A 20 8.34 -3.24 15.57
C GLU A 20 7.14 -3.73 14.75
N PHE A 21 7.19 -4.98 14.26
CA PHE A 21 6.11 -5.59 13.50
C PHE A 21 5.20 -6.51 14.34
N HIS A 22 5.47 -6.68 15.63
CA HIS A 22 4.70 -7.64 16.45
C HIS A 22 3.23 -7.25 16.61
N ASP A 23 2.89 -5.96 16.52
CA ASP A 23 1.51 -5.47 16.54
C ASP A 23 0.73 -5.83 15.28
N THR A 24 1.42 -6.12 14.17
CA THR A 24 0.78 -6.57 12.91
C THR A 24 0.20 -7.98 12.99
N MET A 25 0.55 -8.74 14.02
CA MET A 25 0.21 -10.17 14.16
C MET A 25 -0.51 -10.46 15.48
N THR A 26 -1.37 -11.48 15.49
CA THR A 26 -1.91 -12.08 16.72
C THR A 26 -0.97 -13.13 17.29
N LYS A 27 -0.32 -13.87 16.42
CA LYS A 27 0.79 -14.80 16.67
C LYS A 27 1.64 -14.85 15.41
N PHE A 28 2.86 -15.37 15.50
CA PHE A 28 3.76 -15.46 14.34
C PHE A 28 3.07 -16.10 13.13
N GLY A 29 3.12 -15.39 12.00
CA GLY A 29 2.50 -15.82 10.73
C GLY A 29 0.97 -15.64 10.64
N VAL A 30 0.31 -15.02 11.64
CA VAL A 30 -1.15 -14.70 11.58
C VAL A 30 -1.34 -13.19 11.66
N PHE A 31 -1.56 -12.57 10.52
CA PHE A 31 -1.56 -11.12 10.36
C PHE A 31 -2.96 -10.49 10.50
N ARG A 32 -2.98 -9.33 11.14
CA ARG A 32 -4.15 -8.48 11.31
C ARG A 32 -4.42 -7.64 10.07
N ALA A 33 -5.64 -7.11 9.94
CA ALA A 33 -5.94 -6.03 9.02
C ALA A 33 -5.53 -4.68 9.62
N PHE A 34 -5.24 -3.70 8.77
CA PHE A 34 -4.93 -2.34 9.21
C PHE A 34 -6.01 -1.38 8.73
N ILE A 35 -6.70 -0.69 9.66
CA ILE A 35 -7.79 0.22 9.33
C ILE A 35 -7.66 1.52 10.11
N ALA A 36 -7.39 2.61 9.39
CA ALA A 36 -7.35 3.97 9.94
C ALA A 36 -6.57 4.07 11.25
N GLY A 37 -5.28 3.66 11.21
CA GLY A 37 -4.35 3.74 12.34
C GLY A 37 -4.44 2.61 13.36
N SER A 38 -5.18 1.53 13.07
CA SER A 38 -5.36 0.43 14.02
C SER A 38 -5.16 -0.94 13.36
N TRP A 39 -4.34 -1.80 14.01
CA TRP A 39 -4.22 -3.21 13.69
C TRP A 39 -5.36 -3.98 14.36
N ILE A 40 -6.24 -4.58 13.55
CA ILE A 40 -7.48 -5.22 14.02
C ILE A 40 -7.48 -6.69 13.59
N ASP A 41 -7.82 -7.57 14.53
CA ASP A 41 -8.09 -8.97 14.24
C ASP A 41 -9.60 -9.20 14.19
N PHE A 42 -10.07 -9.67 13.03
CA PHE A 42 -11.48 -9.99 12.80
C PHE A 42 -11.82 -11.47 13.02
N GLY A 43 -10.84 -12.30 13.41
CA GLY A 43 -11.06 -13.71 13.75
C GLY A 43 -11.36 -14.63 12.57
N SER A 44 -11.38 -14.13 11.34
CA SER A 44 -11.54 -14.91 10.11
C SER A 44 -10.29 -14.76 9.25
N TYR A 45 -9.76 -15.88 8.74
CA TYR A 45 -8.47 -15.89 8.07
C TYR A 45 -8.52 -16.58 6.71
N MET A 46 -7.60 -16.20 5.85
CA MET A 46 -7.29 -16.90 4.60
C MET A 46 -5.80 -17.25 4.56
N PRO A 47 -5.45 -18.44 4.02
CA PRO A 47 -4.06 -18.86 3.92
C PRO A 47 -3.32 -18.10 2.82
N VAL A 48 -2.05 -17.80 3.08
CA VAL A 48 -1.08 -17.33 2.09
C VAL A 48 -0.16 -18.48 1.76
N LYS A 49 -0.04 -18.82 0.48
CA LYS A 49 0.79 -19.93 0.00
C LYS A 49 1.99 -19.40 -0.76
N SER A 50 3.15 -19.96 -0.52
CA SER A 50 4.32 -19.70 -1.35
C SER A 50 4.19 -20.39 -2.71
N PRO A 51 4.44 -19.72 -3.83
CA PRO A 51 4.48 -20.37 -5.14
C PRO A 51 5.72 -21.25 -5.33
N ILE A 52 6.70 -21.17 -4.43
CA ILE A 52 7.94 -21.96 -4.50
C ILE A 52 7.66 -23.47 -4.30
N ASN A 53 6.82 -23.79 -3.31
CA ASN A 53 6.52 -25.19 -2.95
C ASN A 53 5.02 -25.47 -2.72
N GLY A 54 4.15 -24.44 -2.79
CA GLY A 54 2.72 -24.53 -2.57
C GLY A 54 2.29 -24.61 -1.11
N GLU A 55 3.23 -24.55 -0.16
CA GLU A 55 2.94 -24.63 1.28
C GLU A 55 2.33 -23.32 1.81
N VAL A 56 1.53 -23.45 2.87
CA VAL A 56 0.99 -22.30 3.61
C VAL A 56 2.10 -21.70 4.47
N ILE A 57 2.47 -20.46 4.16
CA ILE A 57 3.52 -19.71 4.88
C ILE A 57 2.95 -18.75 5.93
N ALA A 58 1.70 -18.34 5.78
CA ALA A 58 1.04 -17.40 6.68
C ALA A 58 -0.48 -17.48 6.58
N GLN A 59 -1.14 -16.71 7.45
CA GLN A 59 -2.56 -16.40 7.37
C GLN A 59 -2.76 -14.88 7.48
N VAL A 60 -3.71 -14.33 6.73
CA VAL A 60 -4.13 -12.93 6.83
C VAL A 60 -5.62 -12.86 7.13
N ASN A 61 -6.09 -11.79 7.74
CA ASN A 61 -7.52 -11.61 7.98
C ASN A 61 -8.31 -11.69 6.66
N LYS A 62 -9.43 -12.39 6.69
CA LYS A 62 -10.39 -12.47 5.57
C LYS A 62 -11.55 -11.52 5.83
N LEU A 63 -11.54 -10.39 5.13
CA LEU A 63 -12.56 -9.35 5.26
C LEU A 63 -13.72 -9.56 4.28
N GLY A 64 -14.87 -9.00 4.62
CA GLY A 64 -16.07 -8.94 3.78
C GLY A 64 -16.48 -7.49 3.50
N THR A 65 -17.57 -7.32 2.74
CA THR A 65 -18.12 -6.02 2.31
C THR A 65 -18.37 -5.05 3.46
N ASP A 66 -18.93 -5.52 4.60
CA ASP A 66 -19.20 -4.65 5.74
C ASP A 66 -17.93 -4.04 6.35
N HIS A 67 -16.83 -4.82 6.37
CA HIS A 67 -15.53 -4.32 6.84
C HIS A 67 -14.97 -3.26 5.89
N VAL A 68 -15.14 -3.44 4.58
CA VAL A 68 -14.74 -2.47 3.55
C VAL A 68 -15.52 -1.17 3.71
N ASN A 69 -16.83 -1.24 3.85
CA ASN A 69 -17.69 -0.08 4.05
C ASN A 69 -17.29 0.70 5.31
N SER A 70 -17.11 0.00 6.43
CA SER A 70 -16.63 0.62 7.67
C SER A 70 -15.24 1.26 7.54
N ALA A 71 -14.34 0.65 6.78
CA ALA A 71 -13.02 1.23 6.51
C ALA A 71 -13.13 2.51 5.67
N ILE A 72 -13.98 2.53 4.64
CA ILE A 72 -14.23 3.71 3.80
C ILE A 72 -14.82 4.85 4.64
N GLU A 73 -15.80 4.57 5.49
CA GLU A 73 -16.41 5.57 6.39
C GLU A 73 -15.36 6.21 7.32
N ARG A 74 -14.51 5.39 7.94
CA ARG A 74 -13.43 5.88 8.81
C ARG A 74 -12.43 6.76 8.05
N LEU A 75 -12.05 6.35 6.85
CA LEU A 75 -11.16 7.12 5.98
C LEU A 75 -11.81 8.43 5.52
N HIS A 76 -13.09 8.39 5.17
CA HIS A 76 -13.84 9.59 4.80
C HIS A 76 -13.91 10.59 5.96
N TYR A 77 -14.13 10.11 7.18
CA TYR A 77 -14.12 10.96 8.38
C TYR A 77 -12.74 11.61 8.63
N SER A 78 -11.65 10.90 8.34
CA SER A 78 -10.28 11.43 8.50
C SER A 78 -9.83 12.39 7.38
N TRP A 79 -10.52 12.40 6.24
CA TRP A 79 -10.12 13.15 5.04
C TRP A 79 -9.89 14.64 5.27
N PRO A 80 -10.78 15.41 5.98
CA PRO A 80 -10.55 16.84 6.20
C PRO A 80 -9.20 17.13 6.89
N SER A 81 -8.78 16.28 7.82
CA SER A 81 -7.49 16.45 8.51
C SER A 81 -6.29 16.17 7.59
N LEU A 82 -6.38 15.20 6.68
CA LEU A 82 -5.33 14.98 5.67
C LEU A 82 -5.25 16.17 4.68
N LYS A 83 -6.41 16.65 4.20
CA LYS A 83 -6.49 17.81 3.30
C LYS A 83 -5.85 19.05 3.93
N ALA A 84 -5.98 19.22 5.24
CA ALA A 84 -5.41 20.34 5.99
C ALA A 84 -3.88 20.30 6.10
N ILE A 85 -3.24 19.12 5.95
CA ILE A 85 -1.78 19.01 5.95
C ILE A 85 -1.23 19.61 4.64
N PRO A 86 -0.32 20.58 4.67
CA PRO A 86 0.29 21.13 3.45
C PRO A 86 0.94 20.03 2.59
N ALA A 87 0.84 20.16 1.25
CA ALA A 87 1.32 19.12 0.33
C ALA A 87 2.80 18.78 0.50
N HIS A 88 3.68 19.77 0.76
CA HIS A 88 5.09 19.53 1.05
C HIS A 88 5.28 18.72 2.33
N LYS A 89 4.45 18.90 3.36
CA LYS A 89 4.49 18.10 4.58
C LYS A 89 4.04 16.66 4.35
N ARG A 90 3.03 16.46 3.50
CA ARG A 90 2.65 15.11 3.06
C ARG A 90 3.78 14.42 2.29
N ALA A 91 4.52 15.18 1.44
CA ALA A 91 5.71 14.66 0.77
C ALA A 91 6.81 14.28 1.77
N ASP A 92 7.09 15.12 2.79
CA ASP A 92 8.05 14.79 3.86
C ASP A 92 7.67 13.49 4.60
N MET A 93 6.38 13.28 4.86
CA MET A 93 5.89 12.04 5.49
C MET A 93 6.09 10.83 4.56
N LEU A 94 5.88 10.99 3.26
CA LEU A 94 6.12 9.91 2.29
C LEU A 94 7.61 9.58 2.11
N ILE A 95 8.52 10.54 2.33
CA ILE A 95 9.97 10.26 2.41
C ILE A 95 10.27 9.33 3.60
N LYS A 96 9.61 9.49 4.75
CA LYS A 96 9.79 8.57 5.90
C LYS A 96 9.36 7.14 5.57
N VAL A 97 8.39 6.96 4.66
CA VAL A 97 8.05 5.62 4.15
C VAL A 97 9.23 5.02 3.41
N ALA A 98 9.94 5.81 2.58
CA ALA A 98 11.15 5.33 1.90
C ALA A 98 12.25 4.96 2.89
N ASP A 99 12.45 5.77 3.94
CA ASP A 99 13.45 5.51 4.96
C ASP A 99 13.15 4.23 5.74
N PHE A 100 11.89 3.98 6.05
CA PHE A 100 11.45 2.72 6.68
C PHE A 100 11.68 1.51 5.77
N ILE A 101 11.34 1.60 4.49
CA ILE A 101 11.59 0.52 3.53
C ILE A 101 13.10 0.26 3.40
N GLU A 102 13.93 1.31 3.41
CA GLU A 102 15.39 1.18 3.38
C GLU A 102 15.93 0.49 4.63
N GLU A 103 15.45 0.87 5.83
CA GLU A 103 15.87 0.27 7.10
C GLU A 103 15.54 -1.24 7.15
N TYR A 104 14.37 -1.62 6.66
CA TYR A 104 13.90 -3.02 6.63
C TYR A 104 14.05 -3.67 5.25
N ARG A 105 14.94 -3.18 4.40
CA ARG A 105 15.17 -3.62 3.01
C ARG A 105 15.24 -5.14 2.85
N GLN A 106 15.96 -5.81 3.75
CA GLN A 106 16.11 -7.26 3.70
C GLN A 106 14.79 -7.99 3.95
N LEU A 107 13.99 -7.51 4.93
CA LEU A 107 12.68 -8.08 5.23
C LEU A 107 11.73 -7.93 4.03
N PHE A 108 11.67 -6.75 3.41
CA PHE A 108 10.88 -6.53 2.21
C PHE A 108 11.30 -7.45 1.06
N ARG A 109 12.61 -7.55 0.79
CA ARG A 109 13.18 -8.46 -0.22
C ARG A 109 12.78 -9.91 0.05
N ASP A 110 12.99 -10.39 1.27
CA ASP A 110 12.78 -11.79 1.63
C ASP A 110 11.29 -12.16 1.56
N VAL A 111 10.40 -11.25 1.94
CA VAL A 111 8.96 -11.43 1.77
C VAL A 111 8.59 -11.50 0.29
N LEU A 112 9.12 -10.63 -0.57
CA LEU A 112 8.90 -10.68 -2.03
C LEU A 112 9.34 -12.01 -2.65
N ILE A 113 10.43 -12.59 -2.16
CA ILE A 113 10.92 -13.90 -2.60
C ILE A 113 9.97 -15.01 -2.14
N ILE A 114 9.62 -15.04 -0.85
CA ILE A 114 8.90 -16.17 -0.25
C ILE A 114 7.42 -16.16 -0.67
N GLU A 115 6.80 -14.99 -0.67
CA GLU A 115 5.38 -14.81 -0.99
C GLU A 115 5.13 -14.77 -2.51
N GLY A 116 6.01 -14.10 -3.27
CA GLY A 116 5.87 -13.89 -4.71
C GLY A 116 6.64 -14.85 -5.60
N GLY A 117 7.55 -15.67 -5.04
CA GLY A 117 8.44 -16.54 -5.81
C GLY A 117 9.45 -15.76 -6.67
N LYS A 118 9.75 -14.53 -6.31
CA LYS A 118 10.59 -13.64 -7.10
C LYS A 118 12.07 -13.99 -6.98
N PRO A 119 12.86 -13.97 -8.07
CA PRO A 119 14.32 -14.08 -7.99
C PRO A 119 14.91 -12.97 -7.12
N ILE A 120 15.98 -13.26 -6.38
CA ILE A 120 16.58 -12.33 -5.41
C ILE A 120 16.94 -10.98 -6.03
N ASN A 121 17.56 -10.97 -7.21
CA ASN A 121 17.98 -9.73 -7.89
C ASN A 121 16.76 -8.87 -8.31
N GLU A 122 15.65 -9.52 -8.70
CA GLU A 122 14.42 -8.80 -9.04
C GLU A 122 13.70 -8.28 -7.81
N ALA A 123 13.72 -9.02 -6.70
CA ALA A 123 13.18 -8.56 -5.43
C ALA A 123 13.96 -7.35 -4.89
N GLU A 124 15.29 -7.40 -4.93
CA GLU A 124 16.15 -6.26 -4.57
C GLU A 124 15.90 -5.05 -5.49
N GLY A 125 15.79 -5.29 -6.80
CA GLY A 125 15.48 -4.24 -7.78
C GLY A 125 14.13 -3.57 -7.54
N GLU A 126 13.11 -4.33 -7.12
CA GLU A 126 11.79 -3.79 -6.79
C GLU A 126 11.84 -2.91 -5.53
N VAL A 127 12.53 -3.36 -4.47
CA VAL A 127 12.74 -2.58 -3.25
C VAL A 127 13.46 -1.27 -3.58
N GLU A 128 14.57 -1.33 -4.31
CA GLU A 128 15.37 -0.16 -4.71
C GLU A 128 14.55 0.83 -5.55
N SER A 129 13.82 0.32 -6.54
CA SER A 129 12.95 1.16 -7.40
C SER A 129 11.86 1.86 -6.60
N THR A 130 11.31 1.19 -5.59
CA THR A 130 10.29 1.75 -4.71
C THR A 130 10.85 2.87 -3.85
N ILE A 131 12.00 2.66 -3.23
CA ILE A 131 12.70 3.67 -2.42
C ILE A 131 13.04 4.89 -3.27
N THR A 132 13.64 4.66 -4.43
CA THR A 132 14.00 5.74 -5.37
C THR A 132 12.77 6.53 -5.80
N ARG A 133 11.66 5.86 -6.15
CA ARG A 133 10.41 6.51 -6.54
C ARG A 133 9.83 7.38 -5.42
N LEU A 134 9.86 6.88 -4.19
CA LEU A 134 9.39 7.65 -3.03
C LEU A 134 10.28 8.85 -2.72
N ARG A 135 11.59 8.72 -2.82
CA ARG A 135 12.54 9.84 -2.63
C ARG A 135 12.35 10.96 -3.66
N MET A 136 11.80 10.64 -4.82
CA MET A 136 11.46 11.62 -5.86
C MET A 136 10.07 12.27 -5.68
N ILE A 137 9.33 11.94 -4.61
CA ILE A 137 7.93 12.36 -4.44
C ILE A 137 7.73 13.88 -4.41
N HIS A 138 8.72 14.65 -3.97
CA HIS A 138 8.68 16.11 -4.01
C HIS A 138 8.55 16.67 -5.43
N GLN A 139 9.03 15.96 -6.45
CA GLN A 139 8.91 16.39 -7.84
C GLN A 139 7.46 16.34 -8.33
N ASP A 140 6.62 15.50 -7.73
CA ASP A 140 5.21 15.42 -8.06
C ASP A 140 4.40 16.62 -7.54
N LEU A 141 4.94 17.43 -6.62
CA LEU A 141 4.27 18.64 -6.12
C LEU A 141 3.95 19.60 -7.26
N GLY A 142 4.81 19.66 -8.30
CA GLY A 142 4.56 20.49 -9.48
C GLY A 142 3.24 20.13 -10.19
N ARG A 143 2.78 18.89 -10.08
CA ARG A 143 1.51 18.42 -10.67
C ARG A 143 0.27 18.89 -9.89
N LEU A 144 0.46 19.35 -8.65
CA LEU A 144 -0.60 19.86 -7.78
C LEU A 144 -0.75 21.38 -7.88
N LEU A 145 0.10 22.06 -8.65
CA LEU A 145 0.04 23.51 -8.82
C LEU A 145 -1.23 23.90 -9.57
N ASN A 146 -1.77 25.04 -9.17
CA ASN A 146 -2.87 25.69 -9.88
C ASN A 146 -2.37 26.26 -11.21
N VAL A 147 -3.25 26.29 -12.22
CA VAL A 147 -2.94 26.81 -13.55
C VAL A 147 -3.74 28.08 -13.78
N GLY A 148 -3.05 29.18 -14.05
CA GLY A 148 -3.66 30.41 -14.47
C GLY A 148 -3.82 30.47 -16.00
N ILE A 149 -5.01 30.84 -16.48
CA ILE A 149 -5.32 30.97 -17.90
C ILE A 149 -5.74 32.41 -18.16
N PRO A 150 -4.94 33.19 -18.90
CA PRO A 150 -5.33 34.56 -19.31
C PRO A 150 -6.48 34.51 -20.32
N GLY A 151 -7.34 35.51 -20.29
CA GLY A 151 -8.55 35.54 -21.12
C GLY A 151 -8.31 35.83 -22.60
N GLU A 152 -7.08 36.17 -23.00
CA GLU A 152 -6.71 36.50 -24.40
C GLU A 152 -6.85 35.33 -25.39
N TYR A 153 -7.08 34.10 -24.86
CA TYR A 153 -7.26 32.88 -25.66
C TYR A 153 -8.65 32.73 -26.28
N GLY A 154 -9.64 33.58 -25.92
CA GLY A 154 -11.00 33.46 -26.44
C GLY A 154 -11.64 34.84 -26.70
N ALA A 155 -12.37 34.97 -27.81
CA ALA A 155 -13.11 36.19 -28.11
C ALA A 155 -14.18 36.48 -27.03
N GLY A 156 -14.20 37.70 -26.49
CA GLY A 156 -15.10 38.11 -25.42
C GLY A 156 -14.63 37.74 -24.00
N THR A 157 -13.40 37.24 -23.87
CA THR A 157 -12.79 36.89 -22.57
C THR A 157 -11.52 37.69 -22.25
N GLU A 158 -11.20 38.73 -23.05
CA GLU A 158 -9.96 39.51 -23.05
C GLU A 158 -9.63 40.12 -21.67
N ASN A 159 -10.65 40.49 -20.91
CA ASN A 159 -10.51 41.07 -19.56
C ASN A 159 -10.77 40.07 -18.43
N LYS A 160 -10.74 38.76 -18.70
CA LYS A 160 -10.97 37.72 -17.71
C LYS A 160 -9.67 37.01 -17.39
N TYR A 161 -9.63 36.38 -16.22
CA TYR A 161 -8.56 35.50 -15.80
C TYR A 161 -9.18 34.25 -15.12
N ALA A 162 -8.86 33.06 -15.58
CA ALA A 162 -9.33 31.83 -14.98
C ALA A 162 -8.20 31.14 -14.21
N ILE A 163 -8.55 30.56 -13.08
CA ILE A 163 -7.63 29.75 -12.29
C ILE A 163 -8.21 28.33 -12.18
N VAL A 164 -7.46 27.32 -12.63
CA VAL A 164 -7.78 25.93 -12.42
C VAL A 164 -7.15 25.50 -11.10
N VAL A 165 -7.98 25.15 -10.12
CA VAL A 165 -7.55 24.68 -8.80
C VAL A 165 -7.71 23.16 -8.75
N ARG A 166 -6.66 22.45 -8.28
CA ARG A 166 -6.70 21.02 -8.07
C ARG A 166 -7.04 20.73 -6.62
N GLU A 167 -8.07 19.93 -6.40
CA GLU A 167 -8.50 19.52 -5.06
C GLU A 167 -8.52 17.99 -4.93
N PRO A 168 -8.31 17.44 -3.71
CA PRO A 168 -8.48 16.01 -3.47
C PRO A 168 -9.93 15.60 -3.65
N VAL A 169 -10.15 14.40 -4.20
CA VAL A 169 -11.48 13.86 -4.54
C VAL A 169 -12.13 13.03 -3.43
N GLY A 170 -11.39 12.72 -2.36
CA GLY A 170 -11.86 11.88 -1.26
C GLY A 170 -11.10 10.56 -1.16
N VAL A 171 -11.76 9.52 -0.64
CA VAL A 171 -11.13 8.20 -0.46
C VAL A 171 -10.84 7.58 -1.83
N VAL A 172 -9.59 7.14 -2.01
CA VAL A 172 -9.11 6.49 -3.24
C VAL A 172 -8.93 5.00 -3.01
N ALA A 173 -9.53 4.19 -3.88
CA ALA A 173 -9.30 2.75 -3.92
C ALA A 173 -8.01 2.42 -4.68
N ALA A 174 -7.06 1.76 -4.00
CA ALA A 174 -5.82 1.28 -4.59
C ALA A 174 -5.82 -0.25 -4.65
N ILE A 175 -5.86 -0.80 -5.85
CA ILE A 175 -5.77 -2.25 -6.08
C ILE A 175 -4.46 -2.53 -6.79
N ALA A 176 -3.68 -3.48 -6.29
CA ALA A 176 -2.39 -3.81 -6.86
C ALA A 176 -2.28 -5.29 -7.27
N PRO A 177 -1.52 -5.58 -8.33
CA PRO A 177 -1.25 -6.93 -8.80
C PRO A 177 -0.17 -7.62 -7.96
N PHE A 178 0.04 -8.91 -8.22
CA PHE A 178 1.03 -9.74 -7.51
C PHE A 178 2.45 -9.66 -8.07
N ASN A 179 2.62 -9.24 -9.32
CA ASN A 179 3.92 -9.30 -10.02
C ASN A 179 4.94 -8.24 -9.54
N TYR A 180 4.47 -7.06 -9.16
CA TYR A 180 5.25 -5.98 -8.53
C TYR A 180 4.47 -5.43 -7.34
N PRO A 181 4.27 -6.25 -6.28
CA PRO A 181 3.32 -5.93 -5.21
C PRO A 181 3.74 -4.75 -4.34
N LEU A 182 5.04 -4.49 -4.19
CA LEU A 182 5.56 -3.35 -3.45
C LEU A 182 5.52 -2.07 -4.30
N PHE A 183 6.15 -2.10 -5.48
CA PHE A 183 6.30 -0.91 -6.32
C PHE A 183 4.97 -0.37 -6.83
N THR A 184 4.15 -1.23 -7.45
CA THR A 184 2.87 -0.77 -8.03
C THR A 184 1.88 -0.32 -6.97
N SER A 185 1.93 -0.91 -5.76
CA SER A 185 1.15 -0.45 -4.62
C SER A 185 1.58 0.95 -4.19
N MET A 186 2.89 1.13 -3.95
CA MET A 186 3.41 2.40 -3.45
C MET A 186 3.24 3.55 -4.44
N VAL A 187 3.32 3.32 -5.75
CA VAL A 187 3.03 4.35 -6.75
C VAL A 187 1.59 4.86 -6.62
N LYS A 188 0.61 3.99 -6.42
CA LYS A 188 -0.80 4.39 -6.26
C LYS A 188 -1.05 5.05 -4.91
N ILE A 189 -0.58 4.42 -3.82
CA ILE A 189 -0.80 4.88 -2.45
C ILE A 189 -0.13 6.24 -2.23
N ALA A 190 1.14 6.37 -2.58
CA ALA A 190 1.91 7.59 -2.32
C ALA A 190 1.38 8.79 -3.09
N THR A 191 1.00 8.62 -4.37
CA THR A 191 0.46 9.71 -5.18
C THR A 191 -0.92 10.16 -4.69
N ALA A 192 -1.79 9.23 -4.25
CA ALA A 192 -3.08 9.55 -3.67
C ALA A 192 -2.94 10.33 -2.35
N LEU A 193 -2.09 9.83 -1.42
CA LEU A 193 -1.82 10.51 -0.14
C LEU A 193 -1.17 11.88 -0.36
N LEU A 194 -0.22 12.00 -1.30
CA LEU A 194 0.38 13.29 -1.67
C LEU A 194 -0.67 14.30 -2.13
N ALA A 195 -1.62 13.85 -2.95
CA ALA A 195 -2.72 14.70 -3.42
C ALA A 195 -3.76 15.04 -2.32
N GLY A 196 -3.64 14.47 -1.12
CA GLY A 196 -4.54 14.71 0.02
C GLY A 196 -5.76 13.80 0.06
N ASN A 197 -5.68 12.64 -0.58
CA ASN A 197 -6.73 11.63 -0.60
C ASN A 197 -6.38 10.47 0.35
N PRO A 198 -7.21 10.12 1.34
CA PRO A 198 -7.06 8.89 2.08
C PRO A 198 -7.17 7.67 1.16
N VAL A 199 -6.51 6.57 1.51
CA VAL A 199 -6.42 5.40 0.65
C VAL A 199 -6.95 4.16 1.35
N ILE A 200 -7.88 3.46 0.69
CA ILE A 200 -8.19 2.08 0.99
C ILE A 200 -7.44 1.19 -0.02
N PHE A 201 -6.61 0.30 0.51
CA PHE A 201 -5.70 -0.52 -0.28
C PHE A 201 -6.08 -2.00 -0.24
N LYS A 202 -6.20 -2.60 -1.40
CA LYS A 202 -6.34 -4.05 -1.54
C LYS A 202 -5.10 -4.63 -2.22
N PRO A 203 -4.22 -5.31 -1.46
CA PRO A 203 -3.14 -6.09 -2.05
C PRO A 203 -3.70 -7.27 -2.86
N SER A 204 -2.91 -7.84 -3.73
CA SER A 204 -3.22 -9.12 -4.34
C SER A 204 -3.43 -10.19 -3.25
N SER A 205 -4.36 -11.11 -3.46
CA SER A 205 -4.56 -12.24 -2.55
C SER A 205 -3.37 -13.23 -2.54
N TYR A 206 -2.47 -13.11 -3.51
CA TYR A 206 -1.24 -13.89 -3.58
C TYR A 206 -0.07 -13.25 -2.81
N THR A 207 -0.11 -11.92 -2.60
CA THR A 207 0.98 -11.16 -1.97
C THR A 207 0.48 -10.20 -0.89
N PRO A 208 -0.34 -10.67 0.08
CA PRO A 208 -0.89 -9.82 1.11
C PRO A 208 0.13 -9.44 2.20
N ILE A 209 1.19 -10.24 2.43
CA ILE A 209 2.21 -9.95 3.46
C ILE A 209 3.01 -8.70 3.05
N THR A 210 3.33 -8.55 1.77
CA THR A 210 3.89 -7.29 1.24
C THR A 210 2.99 -6.11 1.57
N GLY A 211 1.67 -6.29 1.51
CA GLY A 211 0.69 -5.27 1.93
C GLY A 211 0.78 -4.93 3.43
N ILE A 212 1.01 -5.93 4.30
CA ILE A 212 1.24 -5.72 5.74
C ILE A 212 2.48 -4.82 5.96
N LEU A 213 3.59 -5.13 5.28
CA LEU A 213 4.81 -4.32 5.38
C LEU A 213 4.59 -2.88 4.92
N ILE A 214 3.83 -2.69 3.83
CA ILE A 214 3.43 -1.36 3.35
C ILE A 214 2.61 -0.62 4.41
N ALA A 215 1.61 -1.28 5.01
CA ALA A 215 0.76 -0.66 6.03
C ALA A 215 1.59 -0.23 7.25
N LYS A 216 2.59 -1.04 7.65
CA LYS A 216 3.50 -0.70 8.75
C LYS A 216 4.38 0.51 8.40
N ALA A 217 4.89 0.60 7.17
CA ALA A 217 5.67 1.75 6.71
C ALA A 217 4.82 3.05 6.68
N ILE A 218 3.56 2.96 6.26
CA ILE A 218 2.60 4.08 6.26
C ILE A 218 2.27 4.52 7.70
N GLU A 219 2.08 3.58 8.62
CA GLU A 219 1.86 3.85 10.05
C GLU A 219 3.07 4.57 10.65
N TYR A 220 4.29 4.05 10.43
CA TYR A 220 5.54 4.66 10.89
C TYR A 220 5.70 6.11 10.42
N ALA A 221 5.30 6.41 9.19
CA ALA A 221 5.36 7.76 8.63
C ALA A 221 4.31 8.73 9.21
N GLY A 222 3.42 8.27 10.10
CA GLY A 222 2.34 9.08 10.68
C GLY A 222 1.13 9.26 9.76
N LEU A 223 1.02 8.43 8.71
CA LEU A 223 -0.09 8.46 7.74
C LEU A 223 -1.15 7.40 8.02
N GLY A 224 -1.02 6.61 9.10
CA GLY A 224 -1.88 5.48 9.40
C GLY A 224 -3.37 5.82 9.47
N ASN A 225 -3.75 6.98 10.01
CA ASN A 225 -5.16 7.42 10.09
C ASN A 225 -5.82 7.63 8.72
N TYR A 226 -5.04 7.77 7.66
CA TYR A 226 -5.48 8.06 6.30
C TYR A 226 -5.33 6.84 5.37
N PHE A 227 -5.05 5.69 5.95
CA PHE A 227 -4.79 4.48 5.22
C PHE A 227 -5.52 3.28 5.83
N ALA A 228 -6.10 2.45 4.98
CA ALA A 228 -6.61 1.15 5.37
C ALA A 228 -6.11 0.09 4.38
N MET A 229 -5.70 -1.05 4.90
CA MET A 229 -5.37 -2.24 4.12
C MET A 229 -6.40 -3.33 4.39
N VAL A 230 -7.09 -3.74 3.33
CA VAL A 230 -8.16 -4.74 3.39
C VAL A 230 -7.75 -5.97 2.59
N THR A 231 -7.76 -7.12 3.25
CA THR A 231 -7.42 -8.42 2.67
C THR A 231 -8.67 -9.28 2.51
N GLY A 232 -8.75 -10.02 1.41
CA GLY A 232 -9.90 -10.87 1.12
C GLY A 232 -9.99 -11.27 -0.36
N PRO A 233 -10.95 -12.15 -0.72
CA PRO A 233 -11.20 -12.51 -2.11
C PRO A 233 -11.57 -11.30 -2.98
N GLY A 234 -11.07 -11.28 -4.23
CA GLY A 234 -11.35 -10.19 -5.18
C GLY A 234 -12.84 -9.95 -5.38
N ALA A 235 -13.61 -11.01 -5.58
CA ALA A 235 -15.06 -10.98 -5.77
C ALA A 235 -15.87 -10.50 -4.53
N THR A 236 -15.24 -10.39 -3.35
CA THR A 236 -15.93 -9.91 -2.14
C THR A 236 -15.46 -8.51 -1.76
N VAL A 237 -14.14 -8.37 -1.63
CA VAL A 237 -13.53 -7.10 -1.19
C VAL A 237 -13.32 -6.15 -2.36
N GLY A 238 -13.04 -6.67 -3.57
CA GLY A 238 -12.84 -5.86 -4.77
C GLY A 238 -14.15 -5.31 -5.36
N ASP A 239 -15.25 -6.05 -5.25
CA ASP A 239 -16.56 -5.63 -5.77
C ASP A 239 -17.34 -4.75 -4.78
N ALA A 240 -16.82 -4.53 -3.57
CA ALA A 240 -17.43 -3.70 -2.53
C ALA A 240 -17.12 -2.18 -2.67
N TRP A 241 -16.49 -1.75 -3.76
CA TRP A 241 -15.95 -0.39 -3.95
C TRP A 241 -16.77 0.43 -4.93
#